data_eb7c8e2620f8abb7332d7157ef60a044
#
_entry.id   eb7c8e2620f8abb7332d7157ef60a044
#
_cell.length_a   1.000
_cell.length_b   1.000
_cell.length_c   1.000
_cell.angle_alpha   90.00
_cell.angle_beta   90.00
_cell.angle_gamma   90.00
#
_symmetry.space_group_name_H-M   'P 1'
#
loop_
_entity.id
_entity.type
_entity.pdbx_description
1 polymer ?
#
loop_
_entity_poly.entity_id
_entity_poly.type
_entity_poly.pdbx_seq_one_letter_code
_entity_poly.pdbx_strand_id
1 'polypeptide(L)'
;MIDTQRRLEQALEDLGNEVIKHFREVMDSSMGINSKTGTNTLKDSNLYKQMDMKVYPDREMVEVLINSYAEYVDMGRMSHAEVKTGNFTPMKNSGFPPLDVLRDWAQRKGIPTDNRTLYLIGRSIAINGIRPRPVFSYAWRDLEDMLPEYLDKLFEAIINDLVEWFNK
;
A
#
# COMPACT_ATOMS: atom_id res chain seq x y z
N MET A 1 11.86 -32.90 8.45
CA MET A 1 12.51 -31.62 8.09
C MET A 1 11.85 -30.95 6.89
N ILE A 2 11.63 -31.64 5.76
CA ILE A 2 11.01 -31.08 4.53
C ILE A 2 9.55 -30.64 4.76
N ASP A 3 8.80 -31.31 5.61
CA ASP A 3 7.38 -31.04 5.84
C ASP A 3 7.17 -29.76 6.70
N THR A 4 7.97 -29.58 7.73
CA THR A 4 7.90 -28.37 8.61
C THR A 4 8.26 -27.09 7.85
N GLN A 5 9.27 -27.12 6.99
CA GLN A 5 9.66 -25.96 6.19
C GLN A 5 8.57 -25.59 5.18
N ARG A 6 7.94 -26.58 4.55
CA ARG A 6 6.83 -26.37 3.62
C ARG A 6 5.60 -25.78 4.32
N ARG A 7 5.30 -26.21 5.55
CA ARG A 7 4.18 -25.66 6.32
C ARG A 7 4.44 -24.25 6.81
N LEU A 8 5.68 -23.94 7.20
CA LEU A 8 6.08 -22.56 7.51
C LEU A 8 5.94 -21.65 6.27
N GLU A 9 6.39 -22.11 5.12
CA GLU A 9 6.24 -21.38 3.85
C GLU A 9 4.77 -21.11 3.55
N GLN A 10 3.90 -22.13 3.66
CA GLN A 10 2.46 -21.98 3.46
C GLN A 10 1.84 -20.98 4.45
N ALA A 11 2.22 -21.04 5.71
CA ALA A 11 1.70 -20.13 6.74
C ALA A 11 2.13 -18.68 6.50
N LEU A 12 3.35 -18.46 5.99
CA LEU A 12 3.83 -17.14 5.59
C LEU A 12 3.12 -16.63 4.33
N GLU A 13 2.83 -17.51 3.37
CA GLU A 13 2.02 -17.18 2.19
C GLU A 13 0.59 -16.77 2.58
N ASP A 14 -0.04 -17.54 3.45
CA ASP A 14 -1.38 -17.27 3.95
C ASP A 14 -1.42 -15.91 4.69
N LEU A 15 -0.44 -15.64 5.53
CA LEU A 15 -0.30 -14.35 6.20
C LEU A 15 -0.16 -13.19 5.18
N GLY A 16 0.72 -13.33 4.19
CA GLY A 16 0.92 -12.32 3.15
C GLY A 16 -0.35 -12.06 2.34
N ASN A 17 -1.11 -13.11 2.02
CA ASN A 17 -2.38 -13.00 1.31
C ASN A 17 -3.44 -12.26 2.15
N GLU A 18 -3.55 -12.56 3.46
CA GLU A 18 -4.46 -11.86 4.35
C GLU A 18 -4.08 -10.39 4.51
N VAL A 19 -2.81 -10.06 4.61
CA VAL A 19 -2.33 -8.67 4.63
C VAL A 19 -2.75 -7.93 3.36
N ILE A 20 -2.50 -8.49 2.18
CA ILE A 20 -2.90 -7.89 0.90
C ILE A 20 -4.42 -7.73 0.80
N LYS A 21 -5.15 -8.73 1.22
CA LYS A 21 -6.62 -8.70 1.26
C LYS A 21 -7.12 -7.58 2.16
N HIS A 22 -6.57 -7.44 3.36
CA HIS A 22 -6.94 -6.37 4.29
C HIS A 22 -6.66 -4.97 3.71
N PHE A 23 -5.50 -4.75 3.10
CA PHE A 23 -5.22 -3.50 2.39
C PHE A 23 -6.26 -3.20 1.30
N ARG A 24 -6.66 -4.20 0.53
CA ARG A 24 -7.69 -4.05 -0.51
C ARG A 24 -9.06 -3.72 0.08
N GLU A 25 -9.45 -4.35 1.18
CA GLU A 25 -10.70 -4.08 1.89
C GLU A 25 -10.76 -2.63 2.40
N VAL A 26 -9.67 -2.14 2.99
CA VAL A 26 -9.57 -0.73 3.41
C VAL A 26 -9.64 0.22 2.21
N MET A 27 -8.99 -0.11 1.10
CA MET A 27 -9.08 0.68 -0.13
C MET A 27 -10.48 0.67 -0.75
N ASP A 28 -11.24 -0.41 -0.59
CA ASP A 28 -12.63 -0.53 -1.07
C ASP A 28 -13.63 0.18 -0.16
N SER A 29 -13.24 0.49 1.06
CA SER A 29 -14.06 1.19 2.04
C SER A 29 -14.24 2.67 1.71
N SER A 30 -14.93 3.39 2.58
CA SER A 30 -15.08 4.85 2.50
C SER A 30 -13.75 5.60 2.51
N MET A 31 -12.68 4.99 3.04
CA MET A 31 -11.33 5.56 3.06
C MET A 31 -10.74 5.71 1.65
N GLY A 32 -11.11 4.84 0.71
CA GLY A 32 -10.71 4.94 -0.70
C GLY A 32 -11.41 6.06 -1.49
N ILE A 33 -12.45 6.68 -0.92
CA ILE A 33 -13.25 7.69 -1.60
C ILE A 33 -12.48 9.02 -1.71
N ASN A 34 -12.41 9.55 -2.91
CA ASN A 34 -11.88 10.87 -3.15
C ASN A 34 -12.91 11.93 -2.72
N SER A 35 -12.56 12.74 -1.72
CA SER A 35 -13.46 13.76 -1.16
C SER A 35 -13.92 14.84 -2.14
N LYS A 36 -13.22 15.03 -3.27
CA LYS A 36 -13.60 16.01 -4.31
C LYS A 36 -14.62 15.43 -5.29
N THR A 37 -14.51 14.14 -5.63
CA THR A 37 -15.34 13.49 -6.65
C THR A 37 -16.46 12.63 -6.07
N GLY A 38 -16.37 12.29 -4.78
CA GLY A 38 -17.30 11.37 -4.14
C GLY A 38 -17.20 9.91 -4.62
N THR A 39 -16.17 9.60 -5.43
CA THR A 39 -15.97 8.26 -6.01
C THR A 39 -14.76 7.57 -5.43
N ASN A 40 -14.81 6.25 -5.31
CA ASN A 40 -13.64 5.47 -4.95
C ASN A 40 -12.73 5.32 -6.17
N THR A 41 -11.61 6.06 -6.19
CA THR A 41 -10.64 6.05 -7.28
C THR A 41 -9.47 5.11 -7.01
N LEU A 42 -9.42 4.46 -5.84
CA LEU A 42 -8.41 3.47 -5.49
C LEU A 42 -8.81 2.07 -5.92
N LYS A 43 -10.10 1.77 -5.85
CA LYS A 43 -10.65 0.54 -6.39
C LYS A 43 -10.25 0.41 -7.87
N ASP A 44 -9.77 -0.74 -8.28
CA ASP A 44 -9.27 -1.00 -9.63
C ASP A 44 -8.04 -0.19 -10.08
N SER A 45 -7.44 0.61 -9.18
CA SER A 45 -6.18 1.29 -9.48
C SER A 45 -5.01 0.31 -9.63
N ASN A 46 -3.91 0.77 -10.25
CA ASN A 46 -2.68 -0.03 -10.28
C ASN A 46 -2.14 -0.31 -8.87
N LEU A 47 -2.38 0.61 -7.93
CA LEU A 47 -2.02 0.42 -6.54
C LEU A 47 -2.74 -0.79 -5.93
N TYR A 48 -4.03 -0.94 -6.25
CA TYR A 48 -4.85 -2.07 -5.83
C TYR A 48 -4.44 -3.39 -6.50
N LYS A 49 -4.15 -3.34 -7.82
CA LYS A 49 -3.89 -4.53 -8.64
C LYS A 49 -2.47 -5.06 -8.52
N GLN A 50 -1.49 -4.19 -8.27
CA GLN A 50 -0.06 -4.49 -8.29
C GLN A 50 0.53 -4.73 -6.89
N MET A 51 -0.31 -4.97 -5.87
CA MET A 51 0.20 -5.49 -4.62
C MET A 51 0.64 -6.93 -4.84
N ASP A 52 1.85 -7.23 -4.42
CA ASP A 52 2.50 -8.53 -4.54
C ASP A 52 3.20 -8.88 -3.23
N MET A 53 3.64 -10.10 -3.08
CA MET A 53 4.39 -10.53 -1.90
C MET A 53 5.58 -11.41 -2.29
N LYS A 54 6.57 -11.44 -1.42
CA LYS A 54 7.67 -12.39 -1.45
C LYS A 54 7.80 -13.05 -0.10
N VAL A 55 7.92 -14.37 -0.12
CA VAL A 55 8.12 -15.18 1.07
C VAL A 55 9.58 -15.62 1.14
N TYR A 56 10.17 -15.51 2.31
CA TYR A 56 11.55 -15.93 2.61
C TYR A 56 11.51 -16.89 3.80
N PRO A 57 11.27 -18.20 3.55
CA PRO A 57 11.10 -19.18 4.63
C PRO A 57 12.35 -19.35 5.50
N ASP A 58 13.52 -19.16 4.90
CA ASP A 58 14.82 -19.21 5.58
C ASP A 58 15.05 -18.06 6.59
N ARG A 59 14.28 -16.99 6.45
CA ARG A 59 14.30 -15.79 7.31
C ARG A 59 13.03 -15.61 8.12
N GLU A 60 12.07 -16.55 8.00
CA GLU A 60 10.75 -16.44 8.63
C GLU A 60 10.08 -15.08 8.33
N MET A 61 10.19 -14.64 7.07
CA MET A 61 9.79 -13.29 6.66
C MET A 61 8.89 -13.35 5.43
N VAL A 62 7.84 -12.51 5.46
CA VAL A 62 7.06 -12.14 4.29
C VAL A 62 7.20 -10.65 4.02
N GLU A 63 7.48 -10.29 2.78
CA GLU A 63 7.59 -8.92 2.31
C GLU A 63 6.41 -8.60 1.41
N VAL A 64 5.59 -7.62 1.79
CA VAL A 64 4.50 -7.12 0.93
C VAL A 64 5.01 -5.95 0.10
N LEU A 65 4.92 -6.09 -1.21
CA LEU A 65 5.38 -5.13 -2.20
C LEU A 65 4.23 -4.23 -2.62
N ILE A 66 4.37 -2.94 -2.35
CA ILE A 66 3.37 -1.93 -2.70
C ILE A 66 4.05 -0.89 -3.59
N ASN A 67 3.33 -0.40 -4.61
CA ASN A 67 3.83 0.64 -5.49
C ASN A 67 4.18 1.92 -4.69
N SER A 68 5.32 2.54 -4.97
CA SER A 68 5.80 3.76 -4.30
C SER A 68 4.80 4.94 -4.34
N TYR A 69 3.81 4.89 -5.23
CA TYR A 69 2.71 5.84 -5.26
C TYR A 69 1.80 5.77 -4.02
N ALA A 70 1.86 4.69 -3.25
CA ALA A 70 1.12 4.51 -2.00
C ALA A 70 1.36 5.65 -1.01
N GLU A 71 2.62 6.08 -0.89
CA GLU A 71 3.01 7.19 0.00
C GLU A 71 2.27 8.50 -0.35
N TYR A 72 2.14 8.81 -1.65
CA TYR A 72 1.40 10.01 -2.09
C TYR A 72 -0.11 9.89 -1.90
N VAL A 73 -0.64 8.69 -1.92
CA VAL A 73 -2.07 8.46 -1.60
C VAL A 73 -2.29 8.64 -0.11
N ASP A 74 -1.47 8.05 0.71
CA ASP A 74 -1.61 8.00 2.16
C ASP A 74 -1.39 9.37 2.79
N MET A 75 -0.25 9.99 2.51
CA MET A 75 0.15 11.26 3.10
C MET A 75 -0.31 12.48 2.30
N GLY A 76 -0.77 12.29 1.08
CA GLY A 76 -1.11 13.38 0.18
C GLY A 76 0.11 14.15 -0.31
N ARG A 77 -0.12 15.32 -0.83
CA ARG A 77 0.92 16.27 -1.25
C ARG A 77 0.46 17.69 -0.95
N MET A 78 1.29 18.45 -0.28
CA MET A 78 0.99 19.83 0.05
C MET A 78 1.01 20.73 -1.18
N SER A 79 0.16 21.74 -1.17
CA SER A 79 0.23 22.87 -2.09
C SER A 79 1.43 23.76 -1.77
N HIS A 80 1.86 24.56 -2.75
CA HIS A 80 2.90 25.58 -2.53
C HIS A 80 2.54 26.59 -1.45
N ALA A 81 1.25 26.90 -1.27
CA ALA A 81 0.79 27.82 -0.27
C ALA A 81 0.94 27.24 1.15
N GLU A 82 0.62 25.96 1.34
CA GLU A 82 0.75 25.25 2.63
C GLU A 82 2.21 25.13 3.06
N VAL A 83 3.12 24.89 2.13
CA VAL A 83 4.56 24.86 2.40
C VAL A 83 5.10 26.21 2.90
N LYS A 84 4.59 27.30 2.36
CA LYS A 84 5.02 28.67 2.76
C LYS A 84 4.54 29.08 4.15
N THR A 85 3.42 28.52 4.63
CA THR A 85 2.85 28.89 5.94
C THR A 85 3.50 28.19 7.12
N GLY A 86 4.43 27.25 6.89
CA GLY A 86 5.26 26.63 7.94
C GLY A 86 4.51 25.71 8.91
N ASN A 87 3.24 25.44 8.67
CA ASN A 87 2.40 24.66 9.59
C ASN A 87 2.58 23.14 9.46
N PHE A 88 3.52 22.68 8.64
CA PHE A 88 3.74 21.26 8.40
C PHE A 88 5.21 20.96 8.09
N THR A 89 5.67 19.77 8.48
CA THR A 89 6.97 19.25 8.03
C THR A 89 6.87 18.93 6.54
N PRO A 90 7.56 19.66 5.66
CA PRO A 90 7.42 19.42 4.22
C PRO A 90 7.96 18.02 3.89
N MET A 91 7.13 17.17 3.29
CA MET A 91 7.66 16.05 2.53
C MET A 91 8.64 16.60 1.50
N LYS A 92 9.77 15.92 1.30
CA LYS A 92 10.89 16.31 0.42
C LYS A 92 10.51 16.74 -1.01
N ASN A 93 9.23 16.61 -1.42
CA ASN A 93 8.74 16.74 -2.79
C ASN A 93 7.54 17.69 -2.95
N SER A 94 7.51 18.81 -2.24
CA SER A 94 6.46 19.85 -2.41
C SER A 94 6.56 20.66 -3.71
N GLY A 95 7.52 20.35 -4.57
CA GLY A 95 7.72 21.01 -5.88
C GLY A 95 6.75 20.51 -6.97
N PHE A 96 6.95 21.00 -8.18
CA PHE A 96 6.28 20.51 -9.39
C PHE A 96 6.57 19.00 -9.55
N PRO A 97 5.55 18.15 -9.78
CA PRO A 97 5.80 16.72 -9.96
C PRO A 97 6.64 16.46 -11.21
N PRO A 98 7.53 15.44 -11.21
CA PRO A 98 8.30 15.07 -12.39
C PRO A 98 7.40 14.78 -13.59
N LEU A 99 7.74 15.33 -14.75
CA LEU A 99 6.92 15.23 -15.96
C LEU A 99 6.86 13.80 -16.53
N ASP A 100 7.89 13.01 -16.33
CA ASP A 100 7.95 11.59 -16.69
C ASP A 100 6.92 10.77 -15.93
N VAL A 101 6.85 10.93 -14.61
CA VAL A 101 5.84 10.28 -13.76
C VAL A 101 4.42 10.69 -14.15
N LEU A 102 4.22 11.99 -14.45
CA LEU A 102 2.92 12.48 -14.91
C LEU A 102 2.56 11.92 -16.29
N ARG A 103 3.54 11.75 -17.19
CA ARG A 103 3.33 11.19 -18.52
C ARG A 103 2.85 9.75 -18.45
N ASP A 104 3.51 8.92 -17.67
CA ASP A 104 3.14 7.51 -17.46
C ASP A 104 1.74 7.40 -16.84
N TRP A 105 1.43 8.26 -15.88
CA TRP A 105 0.11 8.30 -15.28
C TRP A 105 -0.97 8.75 -16.28
N ALA A 106 -0.72 9.81 -17.05
CA ALA A 106 -1.65 10.34 -18.05
C ALA A 106 -1.94 9.32 -19.15
N GLN A 107 -0.90 8.63 -19.63
CA GLN A 107 -1.03 7.58 -20.63
C GLN A 107 -1.95 6.45 -20.15
N ARG A 108 -1.77 5.99 -18.92
CA ARG A 108 -2.64 4.94 -18.32
C ARG A 108 -4.09 5.39 -18.15
N LYS A 109 -4.33 6.69 -18.01
CA LYS A 109 -5.67 7.29 -17.87
C LYS A 109 -6.29 7.73 -19.19
N GLY A 110 -5.61 7.50 -20.34
CA GLY A 110 -6.09 7.96 -21.64
C GLY A 110 -6.09 9.49 -21.79
N ILE A 111 -5.29 10.20 -20.98
CA ILE A 111 -5.15 11.65 -21.03
C ILE A 111 -4.01 12.00 -22.01
N PRO A 112 -4.14 13.06 -22.82
CA PRO A 112 -3.07 13.51 -23.70
C PRO A 112 -1.75 13.74 -22.97
N THR A 113 -0.65 13.23 -23.53
CA THR A 113 0.68 13.26 -22.89
C THR A 113 1.58 14.37 -23.45
N ASP A 114 0.99 15.35 -24.13
CA ASP A 114 1.73 16.52 -24.61
C ASP A 114 2.20 17.39 -23.43
N ASN A 115 3.30 18.11 -23.65
CA ASN A 115 3.94 18.89 -22.59
C ASN A 115 3.03 19.95 -21.97
N ARG A 116 2.10 20.51 -22.75
CA ARG A 116 1.16 21.54 -22.28
C ARG A 116 0.16 20.93 -21.29
N THR A 117 -0.44 19.79 -21.65
CA THR A 117 -1.38 19.06 -20.78
C THR A 117 -0.69 18.61 -19.49
N LEU A 118 0.49 18.01 -19.59
CA LEU A 118 1.27 17.58 -18.43
C LEU A 118 1.66 18.76 -17.53
N TYR A 119 2.04 19.91 -18.13
CA TYR A 119 2.34 21.11 -17.36
C TYR A 119 1.12 21.64 -16.60
N LEU A 120 -0.07 21.67 -17.22
CA LEU A 120 -1.31 22.11 -16.57
C LEU A 120 -1.69 21.20 -15.40
N ILE A 121 -1.54 19.89 -15.57
CA ILE A 121 -1.78 18.91 -14.50
C ILE A 121 -0.78 19.14 -13.36
N GLY A 122 0.51 19.19 -13.67
CA GLY A 122 1.55 19.41 -12.68
C GLY A 122 1.39 20.74 -11.94
N ARG A 123 1.01 21.82 -12.65
CA ARG A 123 0.69 23.11 -12.05
C ARG A 123 -0.51 23.02 -11.10
N SER A 124 -1.56 22.30 -11.51
CA SER A 124 -2.73 22.10 -10.66
C SER A 124 -2.36 21.35 -9.38
N ILE A 125 -1.53 20.31 -9.47
CA ILE A 125 -1.02 19.57 -8.32
C ILE A 125 -0.17 20.48 -7.42
N ALA A 126 0.71 21.29 -8.00
CA ALA A 126 1.56 22.21 -7.24
C ALA A 126 0.74 23.28 -6.49
N ILE A 127 -0.32 23.78 -7.10
CA ILE A 127 -1.18 24.83 -6.52
C ILE A 127 -2.15 24.25 -5.47
N ASN A 128 -2.81 23.15 -5.81
CA ASN A 128 -3.93 22.61 -5.02
C ASN A 128 -3.51 21.48 -4.07
N GLY A 129 -2.32 20.94 -4.24
CA GLY A 129 -1.89 19.73 -3.53
C GLY A 129 -2.69 18.48 -3.93
N ILE A 130 -2.42 17.40 -3.24
CA ILE A 130 -3.21 16.16 -3.28
C ILE A 130 -3.66 15.89 -1.86
N ARG A 131 -4.96 15.77 -1.62
CA ARG A 131 -5.48 15.46 -0.29
C ARG A 131 -5.07 14.06 0.15
N PRO A 132 -4.60 13.90 1.39
CA PRO A 132 -4.27 12.58 1.93
C PRO A 132 -5.50 11.68 1.99
N ARG A 133 -5.25 10.41 1.76
CA ARG A 133 -6.20 9.31 2.02
C ARG A 133 -5.41 8.24 2.75
N PRO A 134 -5.39 8.25 4.08
CA PRO A 134 -4.49 7.42 4.91
C PRO A 134 -4.93 5.96 4.97
N VAL A 135 -5.17 5.33 3.81
CA VAL A 135 -5.63 3.94 3.69
C VAL A 135 -4.58 2.95 4.18
N PHE A 136 -3.31 3.21 3.88
CA PHE A 136 -2.22 2.33 4.29
C PHE A 136 -1.90 2.49 5.77
N SER A 137 -1.88 3.72 6.28
CA SER A 137 -1.69 3.98 7.70
C SER A 137 -2.80 3.35 8.55
N TYR A 138 -4.04 3.37 8.09
CA TYR A 138 -5.16 2.70 8.76
C TYR A 138 -5.04 1.19 8.68
N ALA A 139 -4.86 0.64 7.48
CA ALA A 139 -4.73 -0.81 7.30
C ALA A 139 -3.56 -1.38 8.09
N TRP A 140 -2.45 -0.65 8.17
CA TRP A 140 -1.30 -1.09 8.96
C TRP A 140 -1.61 -1.14 10.45
N ARG A 141 -2.26 -0.11 10.99
CA ARG A 141 -2.66 -0.09 12.40
C ARG A 141 -3.64 -1.22 12.73
N ASP A 142 -4.64 -1.44 11.86
CA ASP A 142 -5.58 -2.54 12.05
C ASP A 142 -4.87 -3.91 12.01
N LEU A 143 -3.85 -4.06 11.15
CA LEU A 143 -3.01 -5.27 11.10
C LEU A 143 -2.19 -5.46 12.38
N GLU A 144 -1.65 -4.38 12.97
CA GLU A 144 -0.94 -4.47 14.25
C GLU A 144 -1.83 -5.04 15.36
N ASP A 145 -3.12 -4.67 15.36
CA ASP A 145 -4.10 -5.19 16.32
C ASP A 145 -4.49 -6.65 16.04
N MET A 146 -4.48 -7.08 14.78
CA MET A 146 -4.83 -8.44 14.34
C MET A 146 -3.64 -9.42 14.39
N LEU A 147 -2.42 -8.92 14.32
CA LEU A 147 -1.19 -9.71 14.20
C LEU A 147 -1.04 -10.77 15.32
N PRO A 148 -1.35 -10.50 16.61
CA PRO A 148 -1.27 -11.50 17.66
C PRO A 148 -2.10 -12.75 17.37
N GLU A 149 -3.34 -12.61 16.88
CA GLU A 149 -4.20 -13.74 16.54
C GLU A 149 -3.62 -14.60 15.41
N TYR A 150 -3.00 -13.97 14.40
CA TYR A 150 -2.34 -14.70 13.31
C TYR A 150 -1.09 -15.42 13.80
N LEU A 151 -0.31 -14.81 14.67
CA LEU A 151 0.87 -15.44 15.27
C LEU A 151 0.48 -16.64 16.14
N ASP A 152 -0.57 -16.54 16.93
CA ASP A 152 -1.07 -17.65 17.75
C ASP A 152 -1.46 -18.85 16.88
N LYS A 153 -2.19 -18.63 15.79
CA LYS A 153 -2.54 -19.69 14.82
C LYS A 153 -1.29 -20.33 14.18
N LEU A 154 -0.29 -19.52 13.85
CA LEU A 154 0.98 -19.99 13.30
C LEU A 154 1.72 -20.86 14.31
N PHE A 155 1.81 -20.41 15.57
CA PHE A 155 2.45 -21.15 16.64
C PHE A 155 1.72 -22.47 16.95
N GLU A 156 0.39 -22.48 16.99
CA GLU A 156 -0.39 -23.69 17.15
C GLU A 156 -0.11 -24.72 16.04
N ALA A 157 -0.02 -24.27 14.79
CA ALA A 157 0.31 -25.15 13.67
C ALA A 157 1.71 -25.77 13.82
N ILE A 158 2.71 -24.97 14.20
CA ILE A 158 4.08 -25.45 14.42
C ILE A 158 4.15 -26.43 15.60
N ILE A 159 3.46 -26.13 16.71
CA ILE A 159 3.44 -27.00 17.90
C ILE A 159 2.79 -28.35 17.56
N ASN A 160 1.66 -28.34 16.85
CA ASN A 160 0.98 -29.56 16.43
C ASN A 160 1.87 -30.44 15.57
N ASP A 161 2.64 -29.84 14.66
CA ASP A 161 3.60 -30.56 13.84
C ASP A 161 4.73 -31.21 14.66
N LEU A 162 5.25 -30.48 15.64
CA LEU A 162 6.26 -31.03 16.53
C LEU A 162 5.70 -32.19 17.34
N VAL A 163 4.49 -32.09 17.87
CA VAL A 163 3.81 -33.17 18.60
C VAL A 163 3.60 -34.42 17.73
N GLU A 164 3.15 -34.22 16.48
CA GLU A 164 3.01 -35.33 15.52
C GLU A 164 4.36 -36.00 15.21
N TRP A 165 5.42 -35.23 15.13
CA TRP A 165 6.76 -35.75 14.85
C TRP A 165 7.31 -36.55 16.03
N PHE A 166 7.05 -36.12 17.28
CA PHE A 166 7.49 -36.86 18.49
C PHE A 166 6.69 -38.15 18.73
N ASN A 167 5.47 -38.24 18.19
CA ASN A 167 4.59 -39.42 18.38
C ASN A 167 4.78 -40.49 17.28
N LYS A 168 5.64 -40.26 16.30
CA LYS A 168 6.01 -41.25 15.26
C LYS A 168 7.27 -41.98 15.61
#